data_d783f10fc9263ecd6b11a939c8104612
#
_entry.id   d783f10fc9263ecd6b11a939c8104612
#
_cell.length_a   1.000
_cell.length_b   1.000
_cell.length_c   1.000
_cell.angle_alpha   90.00
_cell.angle_beta   90.00
_cell.angle_gamma   90.00
#
_symmetry.space_group_name_H-M   'P 1'
#
loop_
_entity.id
_entity.type
_entity.pdbx_description
1 polymer ?
#
loop_
_entity_poly.entity_id
_entity_poly.type
_entity_poly.pdbx_seq_one_letter_code
_entity_poly.pdbx_strand_id
1 'polypeptide(L)'
;MRIALSAILCFIMVMLSAGPAAGDATSYLPVSHRVYDFLDRMEHLEDLPGALLGAKPLTRAEAAKYLFSISTDSDWLTNTDIDELNYLRAEFKNDFLGNNRLSWDNSGPVEHMPGFLSGFVYRNRRNLYSSNGDNYSLYFDPVVVREGTLGKDHATSEDDNVYTFANGLKIRGTVGEHLGFHIDVRDSKEFGSRDYSDETIKTMPGRGWVTSKEEHVEFDETSAHLAYSNGPFAVMYGRGKNVWGRGHTGTLALSEYSSPYDMFRIETSFWKLKFIFFAAEIEQQPPVANLYYNDFLSGVSDSVMVKKRMTGHRIELGLTDRINVGLYENVVYGGRWDWSYLNPVMFLKGAEHNNGDHDNAAMGMDFRVMLHHAHSLYGEFFIDDITTTKLGTDWYGNKLAYQLGTFLVMPFGLKDVDTRIEYTRIKPWVYTNRIKYNSYTHYGDVIGYPLGPNSDEIFMQIRKRFSRRFHTSLSFARRRHGANPDGANIGGDPLVGYKDGDSKKAKFLAGDLENSKRVSIDMSYEIFWELFLKIGYSYDDLNGDSTNIYRVSFGLNQ
;
A
#
# COMPACT_ATOMS: atom_id res chain seq x y z
N MET A 1 13.05 -6.97 33.13
CA MET A 1 14.22 -7.58 32.45
C MET A 1 14.15 -9.10 32.33
N ARG A 2 13.87 -9.88 33.39
CA ARG A 2 13.77 -11.36 33.30
C ARG A 2 12.61 -11.85 32.44
N ILE A 3 11.44 -11.22 32.49
CA ILE A 3 10.25 -11.60 31.68
C ILE A 3 10.49 -11.33 30.18
N ALA A 4 11.11 -10.21 29.84
CA ALA A 4 11.45 -9.88 28.44
C ALA A 4 12.50 -10.86 27.87
N LEU A 5 13.51 -11.24 28.68
CA LEU A 5 14.51 -12.22 28.28
C LEU A 5 13.90 -13.61 28.08
N SER A 6 12.93 -14.00 28.92
CA SER A 6 12.20 -15.26 28.79
C SER A 6 11.29 -15.28 27.54
N ALA A 7 10.64 -14.15 27.22
CA ALA A 7 9.84 -14.03 26.01
C ALA A 7 10.70 -14.09 24.73
N ILE A 8 11.85 -13.42 24.74
CA ILE A 8 12.83 -13.49 23.63
C ILE A 8 13.41 -14.90 23.51
N LEU A 9 13.74 -15.57 24.62
CA LEU A 9 14.23 -16.96 24.60
C LEU A 9 13.15 -17.94 24.15
N CYS A 10 11.88 -17.78 24.59
CA CYS A 10 10.76 -18.57 24.08
C CYS A 10 10.54 -18.33 22.57
N PHE A 11 10.62 -17.08 22.12
CA PHE A 11 10.51 -16.73 20.71
C PHE A 11 11.65 -17.36 19.88
N ILE A 12 12.89 -17.28 20.36
CA ILE A 12 14.06 -17.93 19.74
C ILE A 12 13.95 -19.45 19.80
N MET A 13 13.45 -20.05 20.88
CA MET A 13 13.25 -21.50 20.97
C MET A 13 12.14 -21.99 20.05
N VAL A 14 11.05 -21.25 19.89
CA VAL A 14 10.00 -21.54 18.88
C VAL A 14 10.58 -21.44 17.47
N MET A 15 11.47 -20.48 17.21
CA MET A 15 12.21 -20.34 15.94
C MET A 15 13.14 -21.53 15.66
N LEU A 16 13.82 -22.05 16.70
CA LEU A 16 14.78 -23.15 16.59
C LEU A 16 14.12 -24.55 16.61
N SER A 17 12.89 -24.65 17.12
CA SER A 17 12.13 -25.91 17.15
C SER A 17 11.32 -26.19 15.89
N ALA A 18 11.20 -25.22 14.97
CA ALA A 18 10.74 -25.47 13.62
C ALA A 18 11.79 -26.36 12.94
N GLY A 19 11.54 -27.67 12.91
CA GLY A 19 12.37 -28.61 12.15
C GLY A 19 12.55 -28.14 10.70
N PRO A 20 13.48 -28.73 9.93
CA PRO A 20 13.71 -28.35 8.54
C PRO A 20 12.41 -28.58 7.76
N ALA A 21 11.59 -27.56 7.67
CA ALA A 21 10.55 -27.47 6.67
C ALA A 21 11.25 -27.36 5.32
N ALA A 22 10.76 -28.06 4.30
CA ALA A 22 11.23 -27.85 2.94
C ALA A 22 11.28 -26.35 2.66
N GLY A 23 12.39 -25.85 2.19
CA GLY A 23 12.63 -24.41 2.06
C GLY A 23 11.63 -23.77 1.09
N ASP A 24 11.02 -22.70 1.52
CA ASP A 24 10.01 -21.94 0.78
C ASP A 24 10.63 -20.64 0.25
N ALA A 25 11.69 -20.75 -0.58
CA ALA A 25 12.31 -19.58 -1.19
C ALA A 25 11.27 -18.74 -1.90
N THR A 26 11.07 -17.50 -1.45
CA THR A 26 9.99 -16.64 -1.93
C THR A 26 10.39 -15.18 -1.94
N SER A 27 9.72 -14.37 -2.76
CA SER A 27 9.77 -12.93 -2.73
C SER A 27 8.43 -12.35 -2.28
N TYR A 28 8.41 -11.08 -1.90
CA TYR A 28 7.16 -10.37 -1.58
C TYR A 28 6.47 -9.86 -2.84
N LEU A 29 5.15 -9.82 -2.80
CA LEU A 29 4.32 -9.28 -3.87
C LEU A 29 4.25 -7.75 -3.81
N PRO A 30 4.26 -7.03 -4.93
CA PRO A 30 3.86 -5.63 -4.95
C PRO A 30 2.47 -5.45 -4.33
N VAL A 31 2.27 -4.40 -3.54
CA VAL A 31 0.98 -4.16 -2.85
C VAL A 31 -0.20 -3.94 -3.81
N SER A 32 0.08 -3.54 -5.06
CA SER A 32 -0.89 -3.37 -6.14
C SER A 32 -1.21 -4.64 -6.93
N HIS A 33 -0.63 -5.80 -6.58
CA HIS A 33 -0.82 -7.03 -7.33
C HIS A 33 -2.29 -7.50 -7.30
N ARG A 34 -2.84 -7.87 -8.46
CA ARG A 34 -4.26 -8.25 -8.63
C ARG A 34 -4.72 -9.41 -7.74
N VAL A 35 -3.79 -10.24 -7.26
CA VAL A 35 -4.10 -11.36 -6.37
C VAL A 35 -4.80 -10.90 -5.07
N TYR A 36 -4.49 -9.70 -4.57
CA TYR A 36 -5.12 -9.20 -3.35
C TYR A 36 -6.63 -9.01 -3.49
N ASP A 37 -7.06 -8.40 -4.61
CA ASP A 37 -8.50 -8.24 -4.91
C ASP A 37 -9.21 -9.59 -5.03
N PHE A 38 -8.53 -10.57 -5.64
CA PHE A 38 -9.07 -11.91 -5.79
C PHE A 38 -9.16 -12.63 -4.45
N LEU A 39 -8.09 -12.62 -3.65
CA LEU A 39 -8.10 -13.27 -2.33
C LEU A 39 -9.12 -12.63 -1.37
N ASP A 40 -9.25 -11.30 -1.41
CA ASP A 40 -10.26 -10.58 -0.62
C ASP A 40 -11.69 -11.03 -1.02
N ARG A 41 -11.97 -11.19 -2.32
CA ARG A 41 -13.25 -11.72 -2.79
C ARG A 41 -13.47 -13.18 -2.37
N MET A 42 -12.44 -14.04 -2.46
CA MET A 42 -12.54 -15.45 -2.05
C MET A 42 -12.75 -15.61 -0.55
N GLU A 43 -12.15 -14.73 0.24
CA GLU A 43 -12.40 -14.68 1.69
C GLU A 43 -13.88 -14.39 1.99
N HIS A 44 -14.52 -13.53 1.20
CA HIS A 44 -15.95 -13.19 1.34
C HIS A 44 -16.89 -14.31 0.88
N LEU A 45 -16.48 -15.11 -0.08
CA LEU A 45 -17.20 -16.30 -0.50
C LEU A 45 -17.00 -17.49 0.43
N GLU A 46 -16.31 -17.29 1.58
CA GLU A 46 -15.98 -18.30 2.59
C GLU A 46 -15.08 -19.45 2.06
N ASP A 47 -14.44 -19.25 0.90
CA ASP A 47 -13.49 -20.20 0.33
C ASP A 47 -12.08 -20.09 0.95
N LEU A 48 -11.84 -19.08 1.81
CA LEU A 48 -10.59 -18.86 2.55
C LEU A 48 -10.86 -18.56 4.03
N PRO A 49 -11.43 -19.51 4.78
CA PRO A 49 -11.76 -19.28 6.18
C PRO A 49 -10.50 -19.02 7.01
N GLY A 50 -10.51 -17.93 7.77
CA GLY A 50 -9.42 -17.56 8.67
C GLY A 50 -8.15 -17.04 7.99
N ALA A 51 -8.20 -16.66 6.72
CA ALA A 51 -7.08 -16.01 6.03
C ALA A 51 -6.69 -14.69 6.71
N LEU A 52 -5.38 -14.46 6.86
CA LEU A 52 -4.82 -13.25 7.49
C LEU A 52 -4.36 -12.28 6.38
N LEU A 53 -5.31 -11.49 5.85
CA LEU A 53 -5.11 -10.58 4.72
C LEU A 53 -5.12 -9.09 5.11
N GLY A 54 -5.07 -8.77 6.41
CA GLY A 54 -5.11 -7.39 6.92
C GLY A 54 -3.78 -6.65 6.79
N ALA A 55 -2.72 -7.31 6.33
CA ALA A 55 -1.43 -6.68 6.09
C ALA A 55 -0.85 -7.09 4.72
N LYS A 56 -0.37 -6.09 3.96
CA LYS A 56 0.40 -6.28 2.73
C LYS A 56 1.83 -5.74 2.94
N PRO A 57 2.83 -6.25 2.24
CA PRO A 57 2.78 -7.31 1.22
C PRO A 57 2.72 -8.72 1.83
N LEU A 58 2.10 -9.64 1.10
CA LEU A 58 2.23 -11.08 1.31
C LEU A 58 3.47 -11.60 0.59
N THR A 59 4.01 -12.72 1.05
CA THR A 59 4.97 -13.47 0.24
C THR A 59 4.24 -14.19 -0.89
N ARG A 60 4.95 -14.47 -2.01
CA ARG A 60 4.38 -15.25 -3.12
C ARG A 60 3.99 -16.67 -2.68
N ALA A 61 4.78 -17.29 -1.80
CA ALA A 61 4.46 -18.60 -1.24
C ALA A 61 3.16 -18.57 -0.40
N GLU A 62 2.94 -17.54 0.42
CA GLU A 62 1.71 -17.37 1.19
C GLU A 62 0.49 -17.17 0.26
N ALA A 63 0.60 -16.31 -0.75
CA ALA A 63 -0.45 -16.14 -1.74
C ALA A 63 -0.73 -17.42 -2.53
N ALA A 64 0.30 -18.16 -2.92
CA ALA A 64 0.17 -19.46 -3.56
C ALA A 64 -0.58 -20.45 -2.67
N LYS A 65 -0.21 -20.54 -1.38
CA LYS A 65 -0.91 -21.41 -0.41
C LYS A 65 -2.41 -21.09 -0.36
N TYR A 66 -2.80 -19.83 -0.30
CA TYR A 66 -4.22 -19.43 -0.33
C TYR A 66 -4.87 -19.82 -1.65
N LEU A 67 -4.26 -19.52 -2.80
CA LEU A 67 -4.82 -19.84 -4.12
C LEU A 67 -5.04 -21.35 -4.32
N PHE A 68 -4.10 -22.18 -3.85
CA PHE A 68 -4.20 -23.64 -4.01
C PHE A 68 -5.11 -24.30 -2.96
N SER A 69 -5.49 -23.61 -1.88
CA SER A 69 -6.47 -24.10 -0.91
C SER A 69 -7.93 -23.89 -1.34
N ILE A 70 -8.22 -22.96 -2.27
CA ILE A 70 -9.58 -22.71 -2.78
C ILE A 70 -10.07 -23.95 -3.55
N SER A 71 -11.29 -24.41 -3.28
CA SER A 71 -11.92 -25.49 -4.05
C SER A 71 -12.60 -24.93 -5.31
N THR A 72 -12.39 -25.60 -6.45
CA THR A 72 -13.11 -25.26 -7.69
C THR A 72 -14.53 -25.80 -7.73
N ASP A 73 -14.89 -26.67 -6.79
CA ASP A 73 -16.20 -27.33 -6.71
C ASP A 73 -17.19 -26.53 -5.83
N SER A 74 -16.81 -25.33 -5.40
CA SER A 74 -17.67 -24.45 -4.60
C SER A 74 -18.85 -23.94 -5.44
N ASP A 75 -20.06 -24.10 -4.94
CA ASP A 75 -21.30 -23.64 -5.58
C ASP A 75 -21.40 -22.11 -5.70
N TRP A 76 -20.52 -21.41 -4.99
CA TRP A 76 -20.50 -19.94 -4.94
C TRP A 76 -19.58 -19.29 -5.97
N LEU A 77 -18.65 -20.06 -6.54
CA LEU A 77 -17.74 -19.54 -7.57
C LEU A 77 -18.47 -19.38 -8.90
N THR A 78 -18.28 -18.22 -9.52
CA THR A 78 -18.72 -17.98 -10.89
C THR A 78 -17.68 -18.53 -11.88
N ASN A 79 -18.06 -18.66 -13.16
CA ASN A 79 -17.09 -19.02 -14.20
C ASN A 79 -15.95 -17.98 -14.28
N THR A 80 -16.24 -16.71 -14.06
CA THR A 80 -15.22 -15.65 -14.00
C THR A 80 -14.27 -15.85 -12.83
N ASP A 81 -14.76 -16.30 -11.67
CA ASP A 81 -13.92 -16.62 -10.51
C ASP A 81 -13.00 -17.82 -10.79
N ILE A 82 -13.53 -18.86 -11.43
CA ILE A 82 -12.75 -20.06 -11.80
C ILE A 82 -11.67 -19.71 -12.84
N ASP A 83 -12.01 -18.90 -13.83
CA ASP A 83 -11.05 -18.44 -14.84
C ASP A 83 -9.92 -17.62 -14.20
N GLU A 84 -10.26 -16.70 -13.28
CA GLU A 84 -9.26 -15.91 -12.55
C GLU A 84 -8.41 -16.77 -11.63
N LEU A 85 -9.00 -17.73 -10.91
CA LEU A 85 -8.29 -18.69 -10.05
C LEU A 85 -7.28 -19.50 -10.87
N ASN A 86 -7.69 -20.03 -12.02
CA ASN A 86 -6.81 -20.79 -12.89
C ASN A 86 -5.67 -19.94 -13.45
N TYR A 87 -5.97 -18.69 -13.80
CA TYR A 87 -4.98 -17.72 -14.24
C TYR A 87 -3.94 -17.45 -13.17
N LEU A 88 -4.35 -17.18 -11.93
CA LEU A 88 -3.46 -16.92 -10.81
C LEU A 88 -2.68 -18.17 -10.39
N ARG A 89 -3.34 -19.33 -10.29
CA ARG A 89 -2.65 -20.60 -10.00
C ARG A 89 -1.55 -20.90 -11.01
N ALA A 90 -1.80 -20.64 -12.28
CA ALA A 90 -0.78 -20.83 -13.28
C ALA A 90 0.38 -19.83 -13.13
N GLU A 91 0.18 -18.62 -12.60
CA GLU A 91 1.24 -17.68 -12.25
C GLU A 91 2.05 -18.15 -11.04
N PHE A 92 1.36 -18.59 -10.00
CA PHE A 92 1.96 -18.96 -8.71
C PHE A 92 2.39 -20.44 -8.63
N LYS A 93 2.34 -21.16 -9.75
CA LYS A 93 2.64 -22.60 -9.80
C LYS A 93 3.99 -22.96 -9.18
N ASN A 94 5.02 -22.18 -9.45
CA ASN A 94 6.37 -22.42 -8.97
C ASN A 94 6.61 -21.92 -7.54
N ASP A 95 5.69 -21.11 -7.02
CA ASP A 95 5.75 -20.58 -5.65
C ASP A 95 5.02 -21.52 -4.65
N PHE A 96 4.34 -22.56 -5.15
CA PHE A 96 3.63 -23.53 -4.33
C PHE A 96 4.51 -24.76 -4.07
N LEU A 97 5.08 -24.85 -2.89
CA LEU A 97 5.92 -25.96 -2.44
C LEU A 97 5.07 -27.00 -1.69
N GLY A 98 4.22 -27.72 -2.41
CA GLY A 98 3.59 -28.93 -1.93
C GLY A 98 4.24 -30.14 -2.60
N ASN A 99 4.32 -31.31 -1.92
CA ASN A 99 4.83 -32.58 -2.45
C ASN A 99 4.09 -33.14 -3.67
N ASN A 100 3.10 -32.44 -4.17
CA ASN A 100 2.43 -32.68 -5.43
C ASN A 100 2.81 -31.58 -6.42
N ARG A 101 3.81 -31.83 -7.24
CA ARG A 101 3.96 -31.14 -8.54
C ARG A 101 2.75 -31.55 -9.37
N LEU A 102 1.63 -30.87 -9.16
CA LEU A 102 0.44 -31.04 -9.96
C LEU A 102 0.82 -30.75 -11.40
N SER A 103 0.77 -31.75 -12.25
CA SER A 103 0.90 -31.61 -13.70
C SER A 103 -0.36 -30.92 -14.23
N TRP A 104 -0.45 -29.61 -14.02
CA TRP A 104 -1.49 -28.81 -14.65
C TRP A 104 -1.11 -28.64 -16.12
N ASP A 105 -2.03 -29.00 -16.98
CA ASP A 105 -1.93 -28.75 -18.40
C ASP A 105 -1.67 -27.25 -18.65
N ASN A 106 -0.61 -26.93 -19.38
CA ASN A 106 -0.22 -25.57 -19.74
C ASN A 106 -1.16 -24.95 -20.79
N SER A 107 -2.34 -25.49 -20.99
CA SER A 107 -3.37 -25.04 -21.93
C SER A 107 -4.13 -23.78 -21.46
N GLY A 108 -3.45 -22.83 -20.80
CA GLY A 108 -3.98 -21.47 -20.64
C GLY A 108 -4.07 -20.76 -22.01
N PRO A 109 -5.00 -19.81 -22.20
CA PRO A 109 -5.36 -19.22 -23.49
C PRO A 109 -4.29 -18.27 -24.05
N VAL A 110 -3.15 -18.77 -24.45
CA VAL A 110 -2.13 -18.04 -25.21
C VAL A 110 -2.09 -18.54 -26.63
N GLU A 111 -3.25 -18.62 -27.26
CA GLU A 111 -3.39 -19.23 -28.58
C GLU A 111 -2.79 -18.44 -29.73
N HIS A 112 -2.33 -17.18 -29.55
CA HIS A 112 -2.01 -16.34 -30.71
C HIS A 112 -0.73 -15.52 -30.59
N MET A 113 0.36 -16.07 -30.04
CA MET A 113 1.65 -15.43 -30.23
C MET A 113 2.27 -15.83 -31.58
N PRO A 114 2.85 -14.84 -32.33
CA PRO A 114 3.62 -15.15 -33.55
C PRO A 114 4.72 -16.17 -33.22
N GLY A 115 4.79 -17.28 -33.97
CA GLY A 115 5.69 -18.40 -33.69
C GLY A 115 7.18 -18.05 -33.64
N PHE A 116 7.62 -16.93 -34.23
CA PHE A 116 9.01 -16.48 -34.18
C PHE A 116 9.43 -15.95 -32.80
N LEU A 117 8.49 -15.51 -31.94
CA LEU A 117 8.77 -15.06 -30.58
C LEU A 117 8.77 -16.22 -29.56
N SER A 118 8.11 -17.33 -29.88
CA SER A 118 7.94 -18.46 -28.96
C SER A 118 9.20 -19.30 -28.73
N GLY A 119 10.24 -19.14 -29.56
CA GLY A 119 11.45 -19.98 -29.48
C GLY A 119 12.42 -19.61 -28.37
N PHE A 120 12.54 -18.33 -28.03
CA PHE A 120 13.47 -17.82 -27.01
C PHE A 120 12.78 -17.04 -25.90
N VAL A 121 11.85 -16.17 -26.26
CA VAL A 121 11.07 -15.36 -25.32
C VAL A 121 9.68 -15.99 -25.12
N TYR A 122 9.07 -15.73 -23.97
CA TYR A 122 7.74 -16.21 -23.60
C TYR A 122 7.59 -17.74 -23.65
N ARG A 123 8.65 -18.50 -23.35
CA ARG A 123 8.60 -19.98 -23.32
C ARG A 123 7.53 -20.52 -22.35
N ASN A 124 7.36 -19.86 -21.21
CA ASN A 124 6.29 -20.15 -20.26
C ASN A 124 4.99 -19.40 -20.59
N ARG A 125 4.93 -18.74 -21.75
CA ARG A 125 3.81 -17.93 -22.26
C ARG A 125 3.40 -16.75 -21.36
N ARG A 126 4.22 -16.39 -20.37
CA ARG A 126 3.93 -15.33 -19.39
C ARG A 126 5.04 -14.31 -19.29
N ASN A 127 6.22 -14.74 -18.96
CA ASN A 127 7.36 -13.88 -18.78
C ASN A 127 8.14 -13.74 -20.08
N LEU A 128 8.68 -12.57 -20.36
CA LEU A 128 9.55 -12.36 -21.52
C LEU A 128 10.67 -13.40 -21.53
N TYR A 129 11.29 -13.59 -20.39
CA TYR A 129 12.28 -14.64 -20.19
C TYR A 129 12.01 -15.39 -18.89
N SER A 130 12.19 -16.69 -18.90
CA SER A 130 12.14 -17.51 -17.69
C SER A 130 13.15 -18.64 -17.77
N SER A 131 13.86 -18.86 -16.67
CA SER A 131 14.77 -19.99 -16.48
C SER A 131 14.54 -20.58 -15.10
N ASN A 132 14.32 -21.88 -15.07
CA ASN A 132 14.07 -22.63 -13.82
C ASN A 132 14.98 -23.84 -13.80
N GLY A 133 15.73 -23.99 -12.73
CA GLY A 133 16.55 -25.17 -12.41
C GLY A 133 16.14 -25.80 -11.08
N ASP A 134 16.87 -26.81 -10.62
CA ASP A 134 16.55 -27.49 -9.36
C ASP A 134 16.70 -26.56 -8.15
N ASN A 135 17.65 -25.61 -8.20
CA ASN A 135 18.00 -24.74 -7.08
C ASN A 135 17.82 -23.24 -7.40
N TYR A 136 17.15 -22.89 -8.49
CA TYR A 136 16.91 -21.48 -8.80
C TYR A 136 15.68 -21.29 -9.69
N SER A 137 15.12 -20.11 -9.62
CA SER A 137 14.18 -19.59 -10.61
C SER A 137 14.58 -18.16 -10.97
N LEU A 138 14.39 -17.79 -12.24
CA LEU A 138 14.63 -16.44 -12.74
C LEU A 138 13.55 -16.07 -13.75
N TYR A 139 12.94 -14.92 -13.54
CA TYR A 139 11.93 -14.33 -14.43
C TYR A 139 12.31 -12.89 -14.74
N PHE A 140 12.14 -12.51 -15.98
CA PHE A 140 12.46 -11.18 -16.48
C PHE A 140 11.30 -10.68 -17.34
N ASP A 141 10.80 -9.46 -17.06
CA ASP A 141 9.70 -8.84 -17.77
C ASP A 141 9.96 -7.35 -18.01
N PRO A 142 9.70 -6.82 -19.20
CA PRO A 142 9.74 -5.39 -19.46
C PRO A 142 8.52 -4.72 -18.83
N VAL A 143 8.68 -3.47 -18.41
CA VAL A 143 7.58 -2.60 -17.99
C VAL A 143 7.45 -1.46 -18.98
N VAL A 144 6.24 -1.25 -19.48
CA VAL A 144 5.91 -0.12 -20.35
C VAL A 144 4.59 0.48 -19.91
N VAL A 145 4.57 1.75 -19.56
CA VAL A 145 3.35 2.49 -19.21
C VAL A 145 3.25 3.73 -20.06
N ARG A 146 2.07 3.96 -20.61
CA ARG A 146 1.71 5.16 -21.34
C ARG A 146 0.34 5.60 -20.84
N GLU A 147 0.31 6.70 -20.12
CA GLU A 147 -0.91 7.22 -19.51
C GLU A 147 -1.14 8.66 -19.96
N GLY A 148 -2.38 9.01 -20.23
CA GLY A 148 -2.81 10.36 -20.51
C GLY A 148 -4.03 10.69 -19.66
N THR A 149 -3.99 11.84 -19.02
CA THR A 149 -5.11 12.46 -18.31
C THR A 149 -5.43 13.79 -18.99
N LEU A 150 -6.67 13.97 -19.38
CA LEU A 150 -7.15 15.18 -20.04
C LEU A 150 -8.26 15.79 -19.18
N GLY A 151 -8.11 17.05 -18.80
CA GLY A 151 -9.04 17.74 -17.92
C GLY A 151 -8.83 19.24 -17.91
N LYS A 152 -9.37 19.89 -16.89
CA LYS A 152 -9.13 21.30 -16.63
C LYS A 152 -8.75 21.49 -15.17
N ASP A 153 -7.90 22.46 -14.91
CA ASP A 153 -7.63 22.93 -13.57
C ASP A 153 -8.83 23.68 -13.00
N HIS A 154 -9.24 23.35 -11.78
CA HIS A 154 -10.40 23.98 -11.14
C HIS A 154 -10.18 25.47 -10.79
N ALA A 155 -8.95 25.86 -10.51
CA ALA A 155 -8.64 27.23 -10.07
C ALA A 155 -8.54 28.18 -11.26
N THR A 156 -7.96 27.73 -12.38
CA THR A 156 -7.67 28.59 -13.55
C THR A 156 -8.62 28.35 -14.71
N SER A 157 -9.33 27.22 -14.74
CA SER A 157 -10.11 26.72 -15.87
C SER A 157 -9.27 26.46 -17.13
N GLU A 158 -7.96 26.45 -17.00
CA GLU A 158 -7.03 26.10 -18.07
C GLU A 158 -6.94 24.58 -18.25
N ASP A 159 -6.41 24.14 -19.39
CA ASP A 159 -6.23 22.71 -19.66
C ASP A 159 -5.16 22.13 -18.71
N ASP A 160 -5.54 21.07 -17.99
CA ASP A 160 -4.66 20.26 -17.17
C ASP A 160 -4.47 18.87 -17.84
N ASN A 161 -3.78 18.89 -18.97
CA ASN A 161 -3.48 17.69 -19.73
C ASN A 161 -2.12 17.15 -19.31
N VAL A 162 -2.08 15.92 -18.80
CA VAL A 162 -0.88 15.29 -18.24
C VAL A 162 -0.64 13.95 -18.91
N TYR A 163 0.59 13.73 -19.34
CA TYR A 163 1.04 12.47 -19.94
C TYR A 163 2.19 11.89 -19.14
N THR A 164 2.07 10.63 -18.76
CA THR A 164 3.12 9.90 -18.05
C THR A 164 3.63 8.74 -18.90
N PHE A 165 4.94 8.71 -19.14
CA PHE A 165 5.62 7.62 -19.81
C PHE A 165 6.59 6.97 -18.83
N ALA A 166 6.46 5.67 -18.64
CA ALA A 166 7.41 4.89 -17.88
C ALA A 166 7.92 3.72 -18.71
N ASN A 167 9.22 3.48 -18.63
CA ASN A 167 9.87 2.31 -19.18
C ASN A 167 10.71 1.66 -18.08
N GLY A 168 10.69 0.35 -18.02
CA GLY A 168 11.39 -0.31 -16.94
C GLY A 168 11.50 -1.80 -17.13
N LEU A 169 11.86 -2.44 -16.04
CA LEU A 169 11.99 -3.87 -16.05
C LEU A 169 11.68 -4.45 -14.66
N LYS A 170 11.08 -5.64 -14.64
CA LYS A 170 10.89 -6.47 -13.46
C LYS A 170 11.78 -7.71 -13.57
N ILE A 171 12.53 -7.97 -12.49
CA ILE A 171 13.29 -9.22 -12.33
C ILE A 171 12.86 -9.83 -11.00
N ARG A 172 12.55 -11.10 -11.00
CA ARG A 172 12.29 -11.86 -9.76
C ARG A 172 12.85 -13.26 -9.87
N GLY A 173 13.10 -13.86 -8.74
CA GLY A 173 13.56 -15.23 -8.71
C GLY A 173 13.85 -15.74 -7.31
N THR A 174 14.35 -16.97 -7.28
CA THR A 174 14.77 -17.65 -6.06
C THR A 174 16.14 -18.27 -6.25
N VAL A 175 16.90 -18.42 -5.18
CA VAL A 175 18.21 -19.08 -5.13
C VAL A 175 18.26 -19.99 -3.92
N GLY A 176 18.53 -21.27 -4.15
CA GLY A 176 18.46 -22.29 -3.12
C GLY A 176 17.02 -22.47 -2.60
N GLU A 177 16.92 -22.94 -1.38
CA GLU A 177 15.65 -23.27 -0.75
C GLU A 177 15.03 -22.13 0.05
N HIS A 178 15.78 -21.04 0.31
CA HIS A 178 15.39 -20.04 1.29
C HIS A 178 15.44 -18.59 0.79
N LEU A 179 16.18 -18.31 -0.30
CA LEU A 179 16.37 -16.94 -0.76
C LEU A 179 15.49 -16.62 -1.96
N GLY A 180 14.77 -15.51 -1.87
CA GLY A 180 14.03 -14.91 -2.97
C GLY A 180 14.45 -13.46 -3.18
N PHE A 181 14.24 -12.95 -4.38
CA PHE A 181 14.49 -11.54 -4.70
C PHE A 181 13.46 -11.01 -5.69
N HIS A 182 13.27 -9.71 -5.63
CA HIS A 182 12.44 -8.95 -6.56
C HIS A 182 13.09 -7.60 -6.83
N ILE A 183 13.04 -7.16 -8.08
CA ILE A 183 13.53 -5.87 -8.56
C ILE A 183 12.48 -5.34 -9.54
N ASP A 184 12.00 -4.12 -9.34
CA ASP A 184 11.15 -3.36 -10.27
C ASP A 184 11.76 -1.97 -10.37
N VAL A 185 12.29 -1.64 -11.56
CA VAL A 185 12.94 -0.36 -11.83
C VAL A 185 12.26 0.28 -13.02
N ARG A 186 11.87 1.54 -12.87
CA ARG A 186 11.18 2.32 -13.91
C ARG A 186 11.79 3.71 -13.98
N ASP A 187 12.15 4.11 -15.18
CA ASP A 187 12.46 5.50 -15.57
C ASP A 187 11.17 6.12 -16.10
N SER A 188 10.72 7.20 -15.46
CA SER A 188 9.42 7.80 -15.66
C SER A 188 9.55 9.28 -15.98
N LYS A 189 8.70 9.74 -16.88
CA LYS A 189 8.62 11.13 -17.32
C LYS A 189 7.17 11.59 -17.37
N GLU A 190 6.89 12.72 -16.74
CA GLU A 190 5.60 13.39 -16.81
C GLU A 190 5.76 14.73 -17.54
N PHE A 191 4.87 15.01 -18.49
CA PHE A 191 4.83 16.23 -19.28
C PHE A 191 3.39 16.59 -19.65
N GLY A 192 3.16 17.80 -20.13
CA GLY A 192 1.82 18.25 -20.51
C GLY A 192 1.64 19.76 -20.43
N SER A 193 0.44 20.19 -20.08
CA SER A 193 0.07 21.61 -20.01
C SER A 193 0.47 22.29 -18.68
N ARG A 194 0.87 21.51 -17.66
CA ARG A 194 1.33 22.04 -16.38
C ARG A 194 2.64 22.79 -16.52
N ASP A 195 2.85 23.78 -15.65
CA ASP A 195 4.15 24.44 -15.53
C ASP A 195 5.11 23.56 -14.74
N TYR A 196 6.15 23.09 -15.42
CA TYR A 196 7.23 22.28 -14.84
C TYR A 196 8.52 23.08 -14.63
N SER A 197 8.54 24.37 -14.92
CA SER A 197 9.75 25.20 -14.89
C SER A 197 10.27 25.49 -13.48
N ASP A 198 9.46 25.25 -12.43
CA ASP A 198 9.88 25.48 -11.05
C ASP A 198 10.86 24.38 -10.57
N GLU A 199 12.15 24.62 -10.75
CA GLU A 199 13.23 23.74 -10.29
C GLU A 199 13.32 23.62 -8.75
N THR A 200 12.56 24.39 -8.00
CA THR A 200 12.49 24.25 -6.53
C THR A 200 11.62 23.06 -6.11
N ILE A 201 10.74 22.59 -6.97
CA ILE A 201 9.95 21.38 -6.74
C ILE A 201 10.88 20.15 -6.79
N LYS A 202 11.13 19.56 -5.63
CA LYS A 202 11.99 18.39 -5.48
C LYS A 202 11.23 17.10 -5.16
N THR A 203 9.96 17.19 -4.83
CA THR A 203 9.11 16.04 -4.50
C THR A 203 7.72 16.22 -5.08
N MET A 204 7.10 15.12 -5.49
CA MET A 204 5.71 15.07 -5.93
C MET A 204 4.94 13.96 -5.19
N PRO A 205 3.64 14.17 -4.93
CA PRO A 205 2.80 13.20 -4.23
C PRO A 205 2.87 11.80 -4.85
N GLY A 206 3.18 10.80 -4.00
CA GLY A 206 3.28 9.40 -4.40
C GLY A 206 4.49 9.04 -5.26
N ARG A 207 5.24 10.04 -5.77
CA ARG A 207 6.43 9.85 -6.65
C ARG A 207 7.74 9.92 -5.87
N GLY A 208 7.77 10.63 -4.75
CA GLY A 208 8.97 10.91 -3.98
C GLY A 208 9.83 11.98 -4.64
N TRP A 209 11.15 11.72 -4.77
CA TRP A 209 12.07 12.68 -5.38
C TRP A 209 11.85 12.80 -6.89
N VAL A 210 11.83 14.05 -7.38
CA VAL A 210 11.68 14.38 -8.80
C VAL A 210 12.73 15.39 -9.25
N THR A 211 12.99 15.41 -10.54
CA THR A 211 13.84 16.40 -11.19
C THR A 211 13.01 17.19 -12.19
N SER A 212 12.72 18.45 -11.86
CA SER A 212 12.01 19.38 -12.75
C SER A 212 12.93 19.88 -13.86
N LYS A 213 12.38 19.97 -15.05
CA LYS A 213 12.95 20.53 -16.28
C LYS A 213 11.98 21.55 -16.82
N GLU A 214 12.36 22.35 -17.81
CA GLU A 214 11.48 23.38 -18.37
C GLU A 214 10.13 22.87 -18.87
N GLU A 215 10.07 21.68 -19.47
CA GLU A 215 8.86 21.15 -20.12
C GLU A 215 8.33 19.87 -19.48
N HIS A 216 9.01 19.30 -18.47
CA HIS A 216 8.67 18.01 -17.90
C HIS A 216 9.32 17.75 -16.55
N VAL A 217 8.84 16.72 -15.89
CA VAL A 217 9.43 16.16 -14.66
C VAL A 217 9.91 14.74 -14.93
N GLU A 218 11.12 14.43 -14.48
CA GLU A 218 11.71 13.08 -14.51
C GLU A 218 11.75 12.52 -13.09
N PHE A 219 11.43 11.23 -12.95
CA PHE A 219 11.52 10.52 -11.68
C PHE A 219 11.71 9.01 -11.89
N ASP A 220 12.45 8.41 -10.95
CA ASP A 220 12.69 6.98 -10.93
C ASP A 220 11.77 6.30 -9.90
N GLU A 221 11.07 5.25 -10.33
CA GLU A 221 10.34 4.37 -9.43
C GLU A 221 11.13 3.08 -9.27
N THR A 222 11.69 2.87 -8.10
CA THR A 222 12.48 1.67 -7.82
C THR A 222 11.96 0.98 -6.57
N SER A 223 11.64 -0.31 -6.69
CA SER A 223 11.48 -1.21 -5.57
C SER A 223 12.34 -2.45 -5.77
N ALA A 224 13.07 -2.84 -4.74
CA ALA A 224 13.91 -4.02 -4.80
C ALA A 224 14.07 -4.61 -3.40
N HIS A 225 14.03 -5.93 -3.29
CA HIS A 225 14.26 -6.59 -2.01
C HIS A 225 14.87 -7.98 -2.16
N LEU A 226 15.58 -8.36 -1.10
CA LEU A 226 15.97 -9.73 -0.82
C LEU A 226 15.08 -10.25 0.31
N ALA A 227 14.65 -11.48 0.19
CA ALA A 227 13.85 -12.17 1.21
C ALA A 227 14.47 -13.51 1.57
N TYR A 228 14.56 -13.78 2.85
CA TYR A 228 14.88 -15.10 3.38
C TYR A 228 13.64 -15.67 4.04
N SER A 229 13.27 -16.89 3.73
CA SER A 229 12.14 -17.57 4.36
C SER A 229 12.50 -18.99 4.78
N ASN A 230 11.94 -19.41 5.92
CA ASN A 230 12.07 -20.76 6.44
C ASN A 230 10.83 -21.11 7.27
N GLY A 231 9.95 -21.90 6.70
CA GLY A 231 8.68 -22.26 7.31
C GLY A 231 7.82 -21.02 7.61
N PRO A 232 7.41 -20.82 8.89
CA PRO A 232 6.55 -19.69 9.25
C PRO A 232 7.28 -18.34 9.37
N PHE A 233 8.59 -18.31 9.18
CA PHE A 233 9.43 -17.14 9.39
C PHE A 233 9.93 -16.57 8.07
N ALA A 234 9.80 -15.26 7.90
CA ALA A 234 10.38 -14.55 6.77
C ALA A 234 11.04 -13.24 7.22
N VAL A 235 12.13 -12.90 6.53
CA VAL A 235 12.87 -11.65 6.68
C VAL A 235 13.02 -11.01 5.32
N MET A 236 12.79 -9.71 5.23
CA MET A 236 13.00 -8.92 4.02
C MET A 236 13.92 -7.74 4.32
N TYR A 237 14.84 -7.47 3.41
CA TYR A 237 15.61 -6.24 3.36
C TYR A 237 15.51 -5.63 1.97
N GLY A 238 15.09 -4.37 1.90
CA GLY A 238 14.97 -3.66 0.63
C GLY A 238 13.95 -2.54 0.67
N ARG A 239 13.59 -2.07 -0.51
CA ARG A 239 12.67 -0.95 -0.74
C ARG A 239 11.30 -1.46 -1.17
N GLY A 240 10.26 -1.00 -0.49
CA GLY A 240 8.88 -1.34 -0.77
C GLY A 240 7.90 -0.55 0.09
N LYS A 241 6.65 -1.00 0.14
CA LYS A 241 5.57 -0.40 0.93
C LYS A 241 4.98 -1.42 1.90
N ASN A 242 4.51 -0.96 3.05
CA ASN A 242 3.60 -1.71 3.91
C ASN A 242 2.19 -1.10 3.83
N VAL A 243 1.17 -1.94 3.84
CA VAL A 243 -0.23 -1.52 3.96
C VAL A 243 -0.86 -2.31 5.10
N TRP A 244 -1.40 -1.63 6.09
CA TRP A 244 -2.04 -2.24 7.26
C TRP A 244 -3.48 -1.77 7.39
N GLY A 245 -4.40 -2.71 7.39
CA GLY A 245 -5.84 -2.47 7.40
C GLY A 245 -6.55 -3.02 6.16
N ARG A 246 -7.86 -2.83 6.11
CA ARG A 246 -8.76 -3.34 5.06
C ARG A 246 -9.39 -2.24 4.21
N GLY A 247 -9.01 -0.97 4.46
CA GLY A 247 -9.54 0.17 3.73
C GLY A 247 -9.29 0.07 2.24
N HIS A 248 -10.30 0.40 1.44
CA HIS A 248 -10.23 0.36 -0.02
C HIS A 248 -9.73 1.68 -0.61
N THR A 249 -10.12 2.81 -0.01
CA THR A 249 -9.68 4.15 -0.45
C THR A 249 -8.38 4.59 0.22
N GLY A 250 -7.81 3.75 1.07
CA GLY A 250 -6.61 3.95 1.86
C GLY A 250 -6.79 3.37 3.25
N THR A 251 -5.71 3.29 3.99
CA THR A 251 -5.66 2.80 5.38
C THR A 251 -5.11 3.89 6.29
N LEU A 252 -5.50 3.87 7.56
CA LEU A 252 -5.18 4.98 8.47
C LEU A 252 -3.74 4.95 8.97
N ALA A 253 -3.16 3.74 9.13
CA ALA A 253 -1.79 3.61 9.61
C ALA A 253 -0.76 3.66 8.49
N LEU A 254 -0.75 2.68 7.61
CA LEU A 254 0.21 2.55 6.51
C LEU A 254 -0.54 2.28 5.23
N SER A 255 -0.50 3.22 4.29
CA SER A 255 -1.25 3.18 3.03
C SER A 255 -0.34 2.99 1.82
N GLU A 256 -0.91 2.52 0.72
CA GLU A 256 -0.19 2.37 -0.55
C GLU A 256 0.13 3.70 -1.25
N TYR A 257 -0.47 4.81 -0.79
CA TYR A 257 -0.34 6.11 -1.45
C TYR A 257 1.02 6.79 -1.21
N SER A 258 1.72 6.48 -0.11
CA SER A 258 3.08 7.00 0.10
C SER A 258 4.08 6.37 -0.87
N SER A 259 5.17 7.07 -1.14
CA SER A 259 6.31 6.53 -1.89
C SER A 259 6.93 5.31 -1.19
N PRO A 260 7.58 4.38 -1.91
CA PRO A 260 8.28 3.26 -1.28
C PRO A 260 9.48 3.72 -0.46
N TYR A 261 9.78 2.99 0.61
CA TYR A 261 10.87 3.29 1.54
C TYR A 261 11.75 2.07 1.81
N ASP A 262 13.02 2.32 2.18
CA ASP A 262 13.96 1.26 2.52
C ASP A 262 13.66 0.72 3.91
N MET A 263 13.57 -0.60 4.05
CA MET A 263 13.21 -1.24 5.32
C MET A 263 13.86 -2.60 5.53
N PHE A 264 13.99 -2.94 6.79
CA PHE A 264 14.15 -4.30 7.27
C PHE A 264 12.81 -4.75 7.85
N ARG A 265 12.31 -5.90 7.42
CA ARG A 265 11.03 -6.45 7.87
C ARG A 265 11.20 -7.90 8.31
N ILE A 266 10.58 -8.24 9.42
CA ILE A 266 10.46 -9.60 9.94
C ILE A 266 8.99 -9.93 10.02
N GLU A 267 8.61 -11.14 9.61
CA GLU A 267 7.28 -11.66 9.87
C GLU A 267 7.33 -13.12 10.30
N THR A 268 6.37 -13.50 11.09
CA THR A 268 6.14 -14.88 11.46
C THR A 268 4.65 -15.16 11.58
N SER A 269 4.25 -16.35 11.12
CA SER A 269 2.87 -16.80 11.20
C SER A 269 2.82 -18.13 11.93
N PHE A 270 2.01 -18.19 12.97
CA PHE A 270 1.82 -19.40 13.75
C PHE A 270 0.32 -19.58 14.07
N TRP A 271 -0.24 -20.73 13.70
CA TRP A 271 -1.65 -21.04 13.85
C TRP A 271 -2.55 -19.95 13.18
N LYS A 272 -3.33 -19.18 13.93
CA LYS A 272 -4.18 -18.07 13.46
C LYS A 272 -3.60 -16.69 13.82
N LEU A 273 -2.30 -16.61 14.09
CA LEU A 273 -1.60 -15.39 14.46
C LEU A 273 -0.51 -15.09 13.44
N LYS A 274 -0.46 -13.85 12.98
CA LYS A 274 0.63 -13.28 12.18
C LYS A 274 1.23 -12.10 12.94
N PHE A 275 2.54 -12.12 13.13
CA PHE A 275 3.30 -11.02 13.70
C PHE A 275 4.21 -10.41 12.64
N ILE A 276 4.21 -9.09 12.55
CA ILE A 276 5.05 -8.32 11.64
C ILE A 276 5.77 -7.26 12.44
N PHE A 277 7.06 -7.10 12.19
CA PHE A 277 7.89 -6.00 12.67
C PHE A 277 8.64 -5.41 11.48
N PHE A 278 8.79 -4.09 11.44
CA PHE A 278 9.67 -3.44 10.47
C PHE A 278 10.38 -2.23 11.08
N ALA A 279 11.56 -1.93 10.52
CA ALA A 279 12.30 -0.70 10.76
C ALA A 279 12.70 -0.11 9.41
N ALA A 280 12.34 1.14 9.18
CA ALA A 280 12.44 1.80 7.89
C ALA A 280 13.15 3.15 7.97
N GLU A 281 13.76 3.54 6.86
CA GLU A 281 14.26 4.89 6.62
C GLU A 281 13.28 5.62 5.71
N ILE A 282 12.79 6.78 6.15
CA ILE A 282 11.87 7.64 5.42
C ILE A 282 12.46 9.04 5.32
N GLU A 283 11.92 9.86 4.43
CA GLU A 283 12.49 11.16 4.12
C GLU A 283 11.56 12.30 4.56
N GLN A 284 12.16 13.42 4.91
CA GLN A 284 11.45 14.67 5.14
C GLN A 284 11.33 15.43 3.82
N GLN A 285 10.25 16.24 3.68
CA GLN A 285 10.13 17.17 2.57
C GLN A 285 11.24 18.25 2.65
N PRO A 286 11.93 18.57 1.55
CA PRO A 286 12.89 19.68 1.50
C PRO A 286 12.21 21.05 1.57
N PRO A 287 12.90 22.11 2.01
CA PRO A 287 14.07 22.12 2.87
C PRO A 287 13.65 22.30 4.33
N VAL A 288 14.01 21.41 5.21
CA VAL A 288 13.67 21.53 6.65
C VAL A 288 14.84 22.00 7.50
N ALA A 289 16.05 21.77 7.05
CA ALA A 289 17.26 22.31 7.66
C ALA A 289 18.31 22.56 6.57
N ASN A 290 19.04 23.66 6.72
CA ASN A 290 20.24 23.94 5.93
C ASN A 290 21.38 23.02 6.37
N LEU A 291 21.21 21.72 6.23
CA LEU A 291 22.32 20.76 6.33
C LEU A 291 22.97 20.75 4.96
N TYR A 292 24.00 21.56 4.80
CA TYR A 292 24.81 21.57 3.59
C TYR A 292 25.82 20.43 3.65
N TYR A 293 25.84 19.61 2.63
CA TYR A 293 26.97 18.74 2.39
C TYR A 293 28.05 19.58 1.69
N ASN A 294 29.11 19.91 2.42
CA ASN A 294 30.28 20.57 1.86
C ASN A 294 31.27 19.49 1.42
N ASP A 295 31.34 19.23 0.13
CA ASP A 295 32.47 18.49 -0.42
C ASP A 295 33.69 19.42 -0.46
N PHE A 296 34.59 19.21 0.48
CA PHE A 296 35.80 20.00 0.66
C PHE A 296 36.77 19.90 -0.54
N LEU A 297 36.62 18.88 -1.36
CA LEU A 297 37.50 18.64 -2.51
C LEU A 297 36.97 19.27 -3.80
N SER A 298 35.64 19.29 -3.99
CA SER A 298 35.02 19.83 -5.21
C SER A 298 34.52 21.27 -5.05
N GLY A 299 34.42 21.79 -3.81
CA GLY A 299 33.82 23.09 -3.53
C GLY A 299 32.29 23.13 -3.76
N VAL A 300 31.66 22.00 -3.97
CA VAL A 300 30.21 21.89 -4.16
C VAL A 300 29.53 21.89 -2.79
N SER A 301 28.55 22.77 -2.65
CA SER A 301 27.66 22.80 -1.47
C SER A 301 26.26 22.40 -1.92
N ASP A 302 25.73 21.33 -1.36
CA ASP A 302 24.38 20.87 -1.66
C ASP A 302 23.55 20.68 -0.38
N SER A 303 22.24 20.84 -0.49
CA SER A 303 21.31 20.63 0.63
C SER A 303 20.97 19.15 0.74
N VAL A 304 21.13 18.59 1.92
CA VAL A 304 20.79 17.19 2.20
C VAL A 304 19.47 17.13 2.96
N MET A 305 18.58 16.23 2.56
CA MET A 305 17.36 15.99 3.31
C MET A 305 17.65 15.39 4.69
N VAL A 306 16.90 15.82 5.69
CA VAL A 306 16.97 15.21 7.02
C VAL A 306 16.28 13.86 6.96
N LYS A 307 17.06 12.81 7.15
CA LYS A 307 16.54 11.44 7.24
C LYS A 307 15.85 11.22 8.56
N LYS A 308 14.69 10.64 8.50
CA LYS A 308 13.93 10.17 9.66
C LYS A 308 13.69 8.67 9.56
N ARG A 309 13.19 8.09 10.62
CA ARG A 309 13.01 6.66 10.78
C ARG A 309 11.55 6.37 11.11
N MET A 310 11.11 5.22 10.71
CA MET A 310 9.84 4.68 11.14
C MET A 310 10.05 3.23 11.58
N THR A 311 9.51 2.89 12.73
CA THR A 311 9.48 1.53 13.21
C THR A 311 8.05 1.17 13.58
N GLY A 312 7.65 -0.05 13.31
CA GLY A 312 6.32 -0.49 13.67
C GLY A 312 6.24 -2.00 13.85
N HIS A 313 5.25 -2.41 14.61
CA HIS A 313 4.88 -3.82 14.73
C HIS A 313 3.36 -4.00 14.68
N ARG A 314 2.94 -5.16 14.23
CA ARG A 314 1.55 -5.55 14.09
C ARG A 314 1.35 -6.99 14.49
N ILE A 315 0.28 -7.25 15.21
CA ILE A 315 -0.24 -8.58 15.46
C ILE A 315 -1.58 -8.68 14.74
N GLU A 316 -1.76 -9.67 13.88
CA GLU A 316 -3.04 -10.01 13.28
C GLU A 316 -3.49 -11.37 13.80
N LEU A 317 -4.73 -11.46 14.23
CA LEU A 317 -5.31 -12.65 14.86
C LEU A 317 -6.65 -13.01 14.23
N GLY A 318 -6.76 -14.21 13.70
CA GLY A 318 -8.02 -14.82 13.32
C GLY A 318 -8.73 -15.36 14.56
N LEU A 319 -9.57 -14.54 15.20
CA LEU A 319 -10.31 -14.96 16.39
C LEU A 319 -11.25 -16.13 16.09
N THR A 320 -11.88 -16.07 14.93
CA THR A 320 -12.69 -17.15 14.34
C THR A 320 -12.45 -17.16 12.84
N ASP A 321 -13.03 -18.10 12.10
CA ASP A 321 -12.99 -18.10 10.65
C ASP A 321 -13.71 -16.88 10.02
N ARG A 322 -14.53 -16.17 10.83
CA ARG A 322 -15.32 -14.99 10.41
C ARG A 322 -14.86 -13.67 11.00
N ILE A 323 -13.95 -13.67 11.98
CA ILE A 323 -13.51 -12.46 12.68
C ILE A 323 -11.99 -12.40 12.70
N ASN A 324 -11.44 -11.39 12.06
CA ASN A 324 -10.03 -11.03 12.12
C ASN A 324 -9.87 -9.69 12.82
N VAL A 325 -8.82 -9.58 13.63
CA VAL A 325 -8.44 -8.34 14.34
C VAL A 325 -6.95 -8.13 14.16
N GLY A 326 -6.57 -6.91 13.81
CA GLY A 326 -5.19 -6.43 13.80
C GLY A 326 -4.97 -5.39 14.90
N LEU A 327 -3.86 -5.49 15.61
CA LEU A 327 -3.38 -4.48 16.56
C LEU A 327 -1.99 -4.04 16.13
N TYR A 328 -1.72 -2.74 16.16
CA TYR A 328 -0.44 -2.21 15.71
C TYR A 328 0.01 -0.98 16.48
N GLU A 329 1.31 -0.76 16.47
CA GLU A 329 1.98 0.47 16.90
C GLU A 329 3.02 0.88 15.87
N ASN A 330 3.20 2.19 15.73
CA ASN A 330 4.23 2.80 14.89
C ASN A 330 4.86 3.97 15.62
N VAL A 331 6.13 4.22 15.36
CA VAL A 331 6.82 5.43 15.83
C VAL A 331 7.63 6.04 14.68
N VAL A 332 7.43 7.35 14.46
CA VAL A 332 8.24 8.16 13.55
C VAL A 332 9.17 9.03 14.38
N TYR A 333 10.47 8.97 14.09
CA TYR A 333 11.51 9.67 14.84
C TYR A 333 12.65 10.11 13.92
N GLY A 334 13.34 11.18 14.29
CA GLY A 334 14.33 11.80 13.44
C GLY A 334 15.78 11.61 13.89
N GLY A 335 16.69 11.72 12.93
CA GLY A 335 18.12 11.97 13.13
C GLY A 335 18.98 10.85 13.74
N ARG A 336 18.41 9.82 14.33
CA ARG A 336 19.13 8.76 15.06
C ARG A 336 18.51 7.39 14.85
N TRP A 337 19.28 6.34 15.05
CA TRP A 337 18.77 5.01 15.37
C TRP A 337 18.60 4.89 16.88
N ASP A 338 17.42 4.43 17.31
CA ASP A 338 17.13 4.23 18.73
C ASP A 338 16.90 2.74 19.01
N TRP A 339 17.74 2.16 19.85
CA TRP A 339 17.68 0.73 20.16
C TRP A 339 16.38 0.32 20.83
N SER A 340 15.73 1.24 21.56
CA SER A 340 14.45 0.96 22.21
C SER A 340 13.34 0.69 21.17
N TYR A 341 13.39 1.37 20.03
CA TYR A 341 12.44 1.19 18.94
C TYR A 341 12.77 0.00 18.02
N LEU A 342 14.01 -0.49 18.05
CA LEU A 342 14.43 -1.67 17.29
C LEU A 342 14.09 -3.00 17.97
N ASN A 343 13.55 -2.99 19.16
CA ASN A 343 13.10 -4.19 19.87
C ASN A 343 11.68 -4.57 19.37
N PRO A 344 11.51 -5.71 18.65
CA PRO A 344 10.23 -6.06 18.05
C PRO A 344 9.05 -6.24 19.01
N VAL A 345 9.34 -6.49 20.29
CA VAL A 345 8.31 -6.74 21.33
C VAL A 345 8.21 -5.59 22.33
N MET A 346 8.85 -4.45 22.04
CA MET A 346 8.78 -3.26 22.88
C MET A 346 7.42 -2.56 22.67
N PHE A 347 6.77 -2.16 23.76
CA PHE A 347 5.65 -1.24 23.69
C PHE A 347 6.15 0.15 23.28
N LEU A 348 5.95 0.52 22.00
CA LEU A 348 6.61 1.69 21.37
C LEU A 348 6.18 3.01 22.01
N LYS A 349 4.89 3.16 22.35
CA LYS A 349 4.40 4.37 23.04
C LYS A 349 5.03 4.52 24.42
N GLY A 350 5.25 3.42 25.15
CA GLY A 350 5.96 3.44 26.42
C GLY A 350 7.44 3.78 26.28
N ALA A 351 8.09 3.29 25.23
CA ALA A 351 9.48 3.62 24.92
C ALA A 351 9.64 5.10 24.57
N GLU A 352 8.73 5.66 23.80
CA GLU A 352 8.69 7.08 23.43
C GLU A 352 8.59 7.98 24.68
N HIS A 353 7.70 7.67 25.62
CA HIS A 353 7.60 8.40 26.90
C HIS A 353 8.92 8.33 27.69
N ASN A 354 9.57 7.15 27.73
CA ASN A 354 10.87 7.00 28.41
C ASN A 354 11.99 7.81 27.72
N ASN A 355 11.88 8.02 26.41
CA ASN A 355 12.82 8.80 25.62
C ASN A 355 12.54 10.32 25.66
N GLY A 356 11.54 10.77 26.43
CA GLY A 356 11.24 12.18 26.65
C GLY A 356 10.13 12.77 25.80
N ASP A 357 9.29 11.93 25.19
CA ASP A 357 8.06 12.33 24.47
C ASP A 357 8.32 13.32 23.31
N HIS A 358 9.39 13.07 22.56
CA HIS A 358 9.82 13.92 21.43
C HIS A 358 9.43 13.36 20.07
N ASP A 359 9.21 12.06 19.99
CA ASP A 359 8.96 11.34 18.77
C ASP A 359 7.44 11.32 18.46
N ASN A 360 7.03 10.63 17.43
CA ASN A 360 5.62 10.58 17.03
C ASN A 360 5.15 9.12 17.02
N ALA A 361 4.69 8.65 18.16
CA ALA A 361 4.19 7.29 18.31
C ALA A 361 2.67 7.23 18.17
N ALA A 362 2.20 6.36 17.30
CA ALA A 362 0.79 6.09 17.07
C ALA A 362 0.46 4.62 17.28
N MET A 363 -0.77 4.32 17.62
CA MET A 363 -1.28 2.95 17.76
C MET A 363 -2.67 2.83 17.15
N GLY A 364 -3.08 1.61 16.89
CA GLY A 364 -4.44 1.40 16.39
C GLY A 364 -4.83 -0.05 16.30
N MET A 365 -6.02 -0.23 15.79
CA MET A 365 -6.60 -1.53 15.53
C MET A 365 -7.42 -1.52 14.24
N ASP A 366 -7.46 -2.64 13.60
CA ASP A 366 -8.40 -2.90 12.52
C ASP A 366 -9.11 -4.23 12.72
N PHE A 367 -10.23 -4.39 12.06
CA PHE A 367 -11.02 -5.61 12.14
C PHE A 367 -11.73 -5.89 10.82
N ARG A 368 -12.05 -7.17 10.61
CA ARG A 368 -13.02 -7.64 9.63
C ARG A 368 -13.96 -8.65 10.30
N VAL A 369 -15.24 -8.50 10.04
CA VAL A 369 -16.31 -9.39 10.52
C VAL A 369 -17.16 -9.84 9.33
N MET A 370 -17.20 -11.13 9.05
CA MET A 370 -18.15 -11.72 8.12
C MET A 370 -19.53 -11.77 8.80
N LEU A 371 -20.43 -10.90 8.35
CA LEU A 371 -21.81 -10.83 8.90
C LEU A 371 -22.65 -11.98 8.37
N HIS A 372 -22.52 -12.26 7.09
CA HIS A 372 -23.19 -13.32 6.36
C HIS A 372 -22.30 -13.77 5.20
N HIS A 373 -22.62 -14.89 4.55
CA HIS A 373 -21.99 -15.29 3.31
C HIS A 373 -21.99 -14.12 2.32
N ALA A 374 -20.84 -13.87 1.69
CA ALA A 374 -20.63 -12.79 0.74
C ALA A 374 -20.80 -11.35 1.26
N HIS A 375 -20.87 -11.14 2.58
CA HIS A 375 -21.04 -9.83 3.19
C HIS A 375 -20.16 -9.65 4.43
N SER A 376 -19.27 -8.66 4.40
CA SER A 376 -18.46 -8.27 5.56
C SER A 376 -18.62 -6.82 5.96
N LEU A 377 -18.33 -6.58 7.25
CA LEU A 377 -18.04 -5.28 7.82
C LEU A 377 -16.57 -5.24 8.19
N TYR A 378 -15.89 -4.13 7.90
CA TYR A 378 -14.50 -3.90 8.30
C TYR A 378 -14.34 -2.48 8.81
N GLY A 379 -13.29 -2.24 9.57
CA GLY A 379 -12.97 -0.91 10.03
C GLY A 379 -11.58 -0.81 10.61
N GLU A 380 -11.14 0.42 10.81
CA GLU A 380 -9.86 0.76 11.40
C GLU A 380 -10.04 1.93 12.36
N PHE A 381 -9.31 1.89 13.47
CA PHE A 381 -9.24 2.96 14.45
C PHE A 381 -7.77 3.30 14.70
N PHE A 382 -7.41 4.57 14.54
CA PHE A 382 -6.06 5.08 14.67
C PHE A 382 -5.99 6.16 15.74
N ILE A 383 -5.03 6.04 16.63
CA ILE A 383 -4.74 6.95 17.74
C ILE A 383 -3.33 7.49 17.56
N ASP A 384 -3.20 8.72 17.10
CA ASP A 384 -1.92 9.42 17.06
C ASP A 384 -1.57 9.96 18.46
N ASP A 385 -2.58 10.62 19.12
CA ASP A 385 -2.45 11.06 20.50
C ASP A 385 -3.81 11.08 21.19
N ILE A 386 -3.84 10.89 22.53
CA ILE A 386 -5.09 10.84 23.30
C ILE A 386 -4.92 11.39 24.72
N THR A 387 -5.80 12.31 25.07
CA THR A 387 -5.97 12.80 26.44
C THR A 387 -7.32 12.27 26.97
N THR A 388 -7.30 11.20 27.72
CA THR A 388 -8.52 10.47 28.15
C THR A 388 -9.51 11.34 28.92
N THR A 389 -9.02 12.29 29.72
CA THR A 389 -9.85 13.25 30.48
C THR A 389 -10.56 14.28 29.60
N LYS A 390 -10.20 14.38 28.33
CA LYS A 390 -10.75 15.30 27.35
C LYS A 390 -11.51 14.59 26.23
N LEU A 391 -11.75 13.28 26.34
CA LEU A 391 -12.55 12.53 25.37
C LEU A 391 -13.96 13.13 25.23
N GLY A 392 -14.47 13.11 24.00
CA GLY A 392 -15.77 13.70 23.68
C GLY A 392 -15.79 15.23 23.55
N THR A 393 -14.62 15.89 23.65
CA THR A 393 -14.47 17.32 23.45
C THR A 393 -13.69 17.63 22.17
N ASP A 394 -13.67 18.92 21.78
CA ASP A 394 -12.87 19.43 20.68
C ASP A 394 -11.41 19.72 21.10
N TRP A 395 -10.86 18.97 22.03
CA TRP A 395 -9.49 19.14 22.48
C TRP A 395 -8.50 18.73 21.38
N TYR A 396 -7.57 19.62 21.01
CA TYR A 396 -6.63 19.43 19.92
C TYR A 396 -5.72 18.21 20.08
N GLY A 397 -5.38 17.83 21.32
CA GLY A 397 -4.55 16.66 21.62
C GLY A 397 -5.30 15.31 21.54
N ASN A 398 -6.59 15.30 21.15
CA ASN A 398 -7.30 14.07 20.84
C ASN A 398 -7.26 13.81 19.33
N LYS A 399 -6.13 13.33 18.86
CA LYS A 399 -5.82 13.06 17.45
C LYS A 399 -6.27 11.64 17.09
N LEU A 400 -7.50 11.52 16.67
CA LEU A 400 -8.16 10.24 16.40
C LEU A 400 -8.65 10.19 14.96
N ALA A 401 -8.45 9.03 14.31
CA ALA A 401 -9.06 8.75 13.02
C ALA A 401 -9.79 7.41 13.05
N TYR A 402 -10.83 7.27 12.24
CA TYR A 402 -11.57 6.02 12.10
C TYR A 402 -12.11 5.84 10.70
N GLN A 403 -12.17 4.59 10.30
CA GLN A 403 -12.72 4.14 9.04
C GLN A 403 -13.68 2.99 9.30
N LEU A 404 -14.80 2.98 8.58
CA LEU A 404 -15.78 1.91 8.61
C LEU A 404 -16.25 1.64 7.19
N GLY A 405 -16.22 0.38 6.79
CA GLY A 405 -16.64 -0.03 5.47
C GLY A 405 -17.41 -1.34 5.46
N THR A 406 -18.09 -1.57 4.36
CA THR A 406 -18.76 -2.84 4.07
C THR A 406 -18.44 -3.29 2.65
N PHE A 407 -18.25 -4.59 2.49
CA PHE A 407 -18.04 -5.21 1.19
C PHE A 407 -19.07 -6.30 0.96
N LEU A 408 -19.78 -6.20 -0.14
CA LEU A 408 -20.79 -7.15 -0.57
C LEU A 408 -20.35 -7.76 -1.90
N VAL A 409 -20.21 -9.05 -1.93
CA VAL A 409 -19.95 -9.85 -3.11
C VAL A 409 -21.28 -10.43 -3.60
N MET A 410 -21.58 -10.29 -4.89
CA MET A 410 -22.83 -10.73 -5.52
C MET A 410 -24.11 -10.22 -4.79
N PRO A 411 -24.22 -8.92 -4.49
CA PRO A 411 -25.39 -8.38 -3.81
C PRO A 411 -26.65 -8.75 -4.60
N PHE A 412 -27.69 -9.16 -3.89
CA PHE A 412 -28.99 -9.59 -4.48
C PHE A 412 -28.87 -10.74 -5.50
N GLY A 413 -27.79 -11.55 -5.44
CA GLY A 413 -27.55 -12.66 -6.38
C GLY A 413 -27.02 -12.22 -7.75
N LEU A 414 -26.61 -10.96 -7.89
CA LEU A 414 -26.03 -10.44 -9.14
C LEU A 414 -24.59 -10.99 -9.31
N LYS A 415 -24.46 -12.04 -10.09
CA LYS A 415 -23.16 -12.70 -10.34
C LYS A 415 -22.13 -11.71 -10.87
N ASP A 416 -20.88 -11.85 -10.39
CA ASP A 416 -19.74 -11.02 -10.80
C ASP A 416 -19.91 -9.51 -10.57
N VAL A 417 -20.78 -9.13 -9.63
CA VAL A 417 -20.93 -7.76 -9.14
C VAL A 417 -20.41 -7.69 -7.71
N ASP A 418 -19.62 -6.68 -7.42
CA ASP A 418 -19.12 -6.38 -6.08
C ASP A 418 -19.49 -4.94 -5.72
N THR A 419 -19.84 -4.70 -4.47
CA THR A 419 -20.20 -3.37 -3.98
C THR A 419 -19.43 -3.05 -2.70
N ARG A 420 -18.84 -1.87 -2.63
CA ARG A 420 -18.17 -1.33 -1.44
C ARG A 420 -18.79 0.00 -1.04
N ILE A 421 -18.93 0.21 0.25
CA ILE A 421 -19.29 1.49 0.84
C ILE A 421 -18.32 1.71 2.00
N GLU A 422 -17.72 2.91 2.05
CA GLU A 422 -16.72 3.23 3.05
C GLU A 422 -16.90 4.66 3.54
N TYR A 423 -16.72 4.86 4.84
CA TYR A 423 -16.65 6.18 5.47
C TYR A 423 -15.36 6.29 6.27
N THR A 424 -14.60 7.33 6.01
CA THR A 424 -13.36 7.64 6.73
C THR A 424 -13.46 9.03 7.33
N ARG A 425 -12.98 9.21 8.55
CA ARG A 425 -12.87 10.50 9.21
C ARG A 425 -11.57 10.62 9.98
N ILE A 426 -10.87 11.72 9.74
CA ILE A 426 -9.60 12.06 10.35
C ILE A 426 -9.76 13.39 11.05
N LYS A 427 -9.59 13.41 12.37
CA LYS A 427 -9.70 14.65 13.15
C LYS A 427 -8.58 15.63 12.82
N PRO A 428 -8.75 16.95 13.14
CA PRO A 428 -7.65 17.90 13.08
C PRO A 428 -6.44 17.40 13.88
N TRP A 429 -5.24 17.77 13.44
CA TRP A 429 -3.95 17.49 14.07
C TRP A 429 -3.46 16.03 13.97
N VAL A 430 -4.25 15.08 13.49
CA VAL A 430 -3.79 13.72 13.21
C VAL A 430 -2.63 13.79 12.21
N TYR A 431 -1.62 12.93 12.36
CA TYR A 431 -0.39 12.89 11.57
C TYR A 431 0.59 14.04 11.79
N THR A 432 0.22 15.07 12.58
CA THR A 432 1.10 16.19 12.89
C THR A 432 1.96 15.91 14.10
N ASN A 433 3.16 16.51 14.15
CA ASN A 433 3.99 16.54 15.35
C ASN A 433 4.50 17.97 15.60
N ARG A 434 4.69 18.35 16.88
CA ARG A 434 5.29 19.65 17.25
C ARG A 434 6.69 19.86 16.67
N ILE A 435 7.43 18.76 16.49
CA ILE A 435 8.71 18.73 15.80
C ILE A 435 8.45 18.36 14.35
N LYS A 436 8.54 19.33 13.44
CA LYS A 436 8.14 19.19 12.04
C LYS A 436 8.66 17.93 11.35
N TYR A 437 9.92 17.55 11.57
CA TYR A 437 10.49 16.36 10.92
C TYR A 437 10.01 15.04 11.51
N ASN A 438 9.32 15.03 12.65
CA ASN A 438 8.64 13.85 13.21
C ASN A 438 7.17 13.73 12.77
N SER A 439 6.69 14.59 11.85
CA SER A 439 5.37 14.42 11.25
C SER A 439 5.24 13.05 10.60
N TYR A 440 4.03 12.50 10.56
CA TYR A 440 3.74 11.17 10.02
C TYR A 440 3.68 11.20 8.48
N THR A 441 4.80 11.61 7.85
CA THR A 441 4.92 11.85 6.41
C THR A 441 6.20 11.27 5.84
N HIS A 442 6.19 10.99 4.52
CA HIS A 442 7.34 10.59 3.71
C HIS A 442 7.37 11.45 2.44
N TYR A 443 8.45 12.18 2.18
CA TYR A 443 8.54 13.21 1.14
C TYR A 443 7.46 14.31 1.22
N GLY A 444 6.88 14.51 2.39
CA GLY A 444 5.78 15.45 2.62
C GLY A 444 4.40 14.84 2.54
N ASP A 445 4.25 13.67 1.94
CA ASP A 445 2.99 12.94 1.85
C ASP A 445 2.68 12.19 3.15
N VAL A 446 1.42 12.14 3.53
CA VAL A 446 0.98 11.32 4.66
C VAL A 446 1.24 9.84 4.37
N ILE A 447 1.84 9.13 5.32
CA ILE A 447 2.09 7.69 5.21
C ILE A 447 0.79 6.89 5.38
N GLY A 448 -0.17 7.45 6.12
CA GLY A 448 -1.51 6.90 6.32
C GLY A 448 -2.50 7.33 5.23
N TYR A 449 -3.68 7.76 5.64
CA TYR A 449 -4.77 8.09 4.71
C TYR A 449 -4.48 9.38 3.92
N PRO A 450 -4.61 9.34 2.58
CA PRO A 450 -4.07 10.40 1.71
C PRO A 450 -4.72 11.77 1.85
N LEU A 451 -5.96 11.88 2.35
CA LEU A 451 -6.61 13.18 2.57
C LEU A 451 -5.99 13.98 3.73
N GLY A 452 -5.18 13.35 4.57
CA GLY A 452 -4.55 14.02 5.71
C GLY A 452 -5.53 14.43 6.82
N PRO A 453 -5.07 15.28 7.75
CA PRO A 453 -5.84 15.70 8.92
C PRO A 453 -7.04 16.59 8.56
N ASN A 454 -7.99 16.70 9.49
CA ASN A 454 -9.18 17.55 9.37
C ASN A 454 -10.04 17.24 8.13
N SER A 455 -10.21 15.95 7.82
CA SER A 455 -10.89 15.49 6.60
C SER A 455 -11.86 14.35 6.84
N ASP A 456 -12.80 14.18 5.92
CA ASP A 456 -13.61 12.97 5.81
C ASP A 456 -13.89 12.60 4.35
N GLU A 457 -14.20 11.31 4.13
CA GLU A 457 -14.61 10.78 2.84
C GLU A 457 -15.78 9.80 3.00
N ILE A 458 -16.76 9.93 2.13
CA ILE A 458 -17.76 8.89 1.84
C ILE A 458 -17.43 8.36 0.46
N PHE A 459 -17.22 7.05 0.36
CA PHE A 459 -16.93 6.36 -0.89
C PHE A 459 -17.93 5.24 -1.15
N MET A 460 -18.36 5.10 -2.39
CA MET A 460 -19.22 4.00 -2.86
C MET A 460 -18.70 3.52 -4.19
N GLN A 461 -18.68 2.20 -4.40
CA GLN A 461 -18.28 1.59 -5.66
C GLN A 461 -19.15 0.38 -5.98
N ILE A 462 -19.52 0.26 -7.23
CA ILE A 462 -20.07 -0.95 -7.83
C ILE A 462 -19.11 -1.38 -8.93
N ARG A 463 -18.60 -2.59 -8.83
CA ARG A 463 -17.70 -3.19 -9.83
C ARG A 463 -18.38 -4.40 -10.47
N LYS A 464 -18.40 -4.45 -11.81
CA LYS A 464 -18.87 -5.59 -12.61
C LYS A 464 -17.70 -6.21 -13.35
N ARG A 465 -17.55 -7.51 -13.22
CA ARG A 465 -16.60 -8.31 -13.98
C ARG A 465 -17.39 -9.05 -15.07
N PHE A 466 -17.22 -8.64 -16.33
CA PHE A 466 -17.87 -9.30 -17.47
C PHE A 466 -17.13 -10.57 -17.88
N SER A 467 -15.84 -10.60 -17.65
CA SER A 467 -14.95 -11.75 -17.79
C SER A 467 -13.70 -11.53 -16.95
N ARG A 468 -12.82 -12.50 -16.87
CA ARG A 468 -11.49 -12.32 -16.26
C ARG A 468 -10.74 -11.12 -16.86
N ARG A 469 -10.91 -10.87 -18.16
CA ARG A 469 -10.19 -9.82 -18.89
C ARG A 469 -10.86 -8.46 -18.88
N PHE A 470 -12.18 -8.38 -18.69
CA PHE A 470 -12.94 -7.14 -18.81
C PHE A 470 -13.72 -6.81 -17.56
N HIS A 471 -13.33 -5.72 -16.92
CA HIS A 471 -13.94 -5.21 -15.70
C HIS A 471 -14.38 -3.77 -15.90
N THR A 472 -15.48 -3.39 -15.25
CA THR A 472 -15.92 -1.99 -15.16
C THR A 472 -16.24 -1.66 -13.72
N SER A 473 -16.04 -0.39 -13.35
CA SER A 473 -16.48 0.13 -12.06
C SER A 473 -17.15 1.49 -12.21
N LEU A 474 -18.19 1.69 -11.41
CA LEU A 474 -18.82 2.98 -11.17
C LEU A 474 -18.54 3.34 -9.71
N SER A 475 -17.99 4.51 -9.48
CA SER A 475 -17.70 4.99 -8.12
C SER A 475 -18.21 6.40 -7.90
N PHE A 476 -18.52 6.67 -6.63
CA PHE A 476 -18.85 7.99 -6.10
C PHE A 476 -17.96 8.25 -4.88
N ALA A 477 -17.34 9.41 -4.82
CA ALA A 477 -16.59 9.89 -3.66
C ALA A 477 -17.05 11.30 -3.31
N ARG A 478 -17.30 11.53 -2.02
CA ARG A 478 -17.44 12.87 -1.47
C ARG A 478 -16.37 13.07 -0.42
N ARG A 479 -15.49 14.04 -0.65
CA ARG A 479 -14.35 14.38 0.22
C ARG A 479 -14.54 15.77 0.76
N ARG A 480 -14.25 15.93 2.06
CA ARG A 480 -14.20 17.24 2.68
C ARG A 480 -12.90 17.40 3.43
N HIS A 481 -12.29 18.56 3.32
CA HIS A 481 -11.06 18.92 4.03
C HIS A 481 -11.18 20.35 4.54
N GLY A 482 -10.83 20.56 5.80
CA GLY A 482 -10.71 21.89 6.38
C GLY A 482 -9.24 22.31 6.35
N ALA A 483 -8.84 23.05 5.31
CA ALA A 483 -7.48 23.55 5.16
C ALA A 483 -7.16 24.66 6.17
N ASN A 484 -5.89 24.84 6.49
CA ASN A 484 -5.45 25.95 7.33
C ASN A 484 -5.68 27.29 6.60
N PRO A 485 -6.45 28.23 7.16
CA PRO A 485 -6.57 29.56 6.59
C PRO A 485 -5.25 30.33 6.68
N ASP A 486 -5.10 31.36 5.85
CA ASP A 486 -3.93 32.22 5.90
C ASP A 486 -3.71 32.78 7.31
N GLY A 487 -2.51 32.57 7.85
CA GLY A 487 -2.10 33.04 9.16
C GLY A 487 -2.72 32.33 10.37
N ALA A 488 -3.52 31.25 10.16
CA ALA A 488 -4.09 30.47 11.24
C ALA A 488 -3.80 28.98 11.08
N ASN A 489 -3.39 28.33 12.16
CA ASN A 489 -3.16 26.89 12.19
C ASN A 489 -4.26 26.20 12.99
N ILE A 490 -5.04 25.40 12.33
CA ILE A 490 -6.17 24.67 12.90
C ILE A 490 -6.01 23.15 12.85
N GLY A 491 -4.82 22.69 12.41
CA GLY A 491 -4.50 21.26 12.30
C GLY A 491 -5.01 20.62 11.02
N GLY A 492 -5.12 21.37 9.92
CA GLY A 492 -5.49 20.86 8.60
C GLY A 492 -4.29 20.48 7.71
N ASP A 493 -3.05 20.73 8.15
CA ASP A 493 -1.83 20.43 7.40
C ASP A 493 -0.92 19.50 8.22
N PRO A 494 -0.56 18.30 7.72
CA PRO A 494 0.27 17.35 8.45
C PRO A 494 1.70 17.83 8.69
N LEU A 495 2.17 18.83 7.94
CA LEU A 495 3.52 19.39 8.06
C LEU A 495 3.59 20.57 9.06
N VAL A 496 2.44 21.02 9.55
CA VAL A 496 2.35 22.15 10.48
C VAL A 496 1.84 21.68 11.83
N GLY A 497 2.76 21.38 12.75
CA GLY A 497 2.45 20.99 14.12
C GLY A 497 1.87 22.13 14.96
N TYR A 498 1.24 21.79 16.08
CA TYR A 498 0.76 22.75 17.07
C TYR A 498 1.88 23.63 17.62
N LYS A 499 1.61 24.94 17.73
CA LYS A 499 2.51 25.94 18.32
C LYS A 499 1.81 26.68 19.46
N ASP A 500 2.60 27.21 20.39
CA ASP A 500 2.06 28.08 21.43
C ASP A 500 1.36 29.30 20.81
N GLY A 501 0.11 29.49 21.19
CA GLY A 501 -0.77 30.50 20.60
C GLY A 501 -1.85 29.95 19.70
N ASP A 502 -1.69 28.73 19.16
CA ASP A 502 -2.74 28.06 18.40
C ASP A 502 -3.95 27.71 19.29
N SER A 503 -5.13 27.59 18.68
CA SER A 503 -6.34 27.24 19.41
C SER A 503 -6.27 25.83 19.97
N LYS A 504 -6.52 25.69 21.27
CA LYS A 504 -6.68 24.38 21.93
C LYS A 504 -8.03 23.69 21.60
N LYS A 505 -8.91 24.37 20.85
CA LYS A 505 -10.16 23.81 20.33
C LYS A 505 -10.01 23.48 18.86
N ALA A 506 -10.13 22.21 18.51
CA ALA A 506 -10.00 21.69 17.16
C ALA A 506 -11.37 21.24 16.64
N LYS A 507 -12.18 22.20 16.21
CA LYS A 507 -13.49 21.91 15.60
C LYS A 507 -13.26 21.22 14.27
N PHE A 508 -13.92 20.09 14.07
CA PHE A 508 -13.84 19.31 12.85
C PHE A 508 -14.34 20.10 11.63
N LEU A 509 -13.59 20.04 10.50
CA LEU A 509 -13.82 20.78 9.27
C LEU A 509 -13.88 22.31 9.47
N ALA A 510 -13.19 22.84 10.49
CA ALA A 510 -12.93 24.28 10.56
C ALA A 510 -11.91 24.69 9.50
N GLY A 511 -11.82 26.00 9.24
CA GLY A 511 -10.90 26.59 8.25
C GLY A 511 -11.52 26.73 6.87
N ASP A 512 -10.67 26.77 5.85
CA ASP A 512 -11.09 26.88 4.47
C ASP A 512 -11.60 25.53 3.99
N LEU A 513 -12.92 25.41 3.87
CA LEU A 513 -13.56 24.15 3.56
C LEU A 513 -13.46 23.83 2.06
N GLU A 514 -12.74 22.78 1.75
CA GLU A 514 -12.73 22.11 0.46
C GLU A 514 -13.75 20.98 0.48
N ASN A 515 -14.71 20.99 -0.46
CA ASN A 515 -15.72 19.96 -0.59
C ASN A 515 -15.75 19.47 -2.04
N SER A 516 -15.17 18.29 -2.26
CA SER A 516 -15.09 17.65 -3.58
C SER A 516 -16.11 16.52 -3.68
N LYS A 517 -16.74 16.42 -4.83
CA LYS A 517 -17.60 15.30 -5.21
C LYS A 517 -17.13 14.77 -6.55
N ARG A 518 -16.90 13.48 -6.63
CA ARG A 518 -16.45 12.81 -7.85
C ARG A 518 -17.34 11.62 -8.18
N VAL A 519 -17.76 11.54 -9.44
CA VAL A 519 -18.37 10.34 -10.02
C VAL A 519 -17.43 9.82 -11.10
N SER A 520 -17.06 8.55 -11.03
CA SER A 520 -16.14 7.97 -12.01
C SER A 520 -16.67 6.67 -12.60
N ILE A 521 -16.41 6.48 -13.89
CA ILE A 521 -16.60 5.21 -14.60
C ILE A 521 -15.22 4.79 -15.10
N ASP A 522 -14.76 3.61 -14.69
CA ASP A 522 -13.49 3.06 -15.13
C ASP A 522 -13.71 1.71 -15.79
N MET A 523 -12.99 1.46 -16.89
CA MET A 523 -12.98 0.22 -17.65
C MET A 523 -11.55 -0.27 -17.77
N SER A 524 -11.35 -1.56 -17.56
CA SER A 524 -10.05 -2.22 -17.70
C SER A 524 -10.19 -3.45 -18.55
N TYR A 525 -9.41 -3.55 -19.61
CA TYR A 525 -9.38 -4.69 -20.52
C TYR A 525 -7.95 -5.23 -20.65
N GLU A 526 -7.76 -6.48 -20.27
CA GLU A 526 -6.51 -7.21 -20.49
C GLU A 526 -6.48 -7.74 -21.93
N ILE A 527 -5.77 -7.03 -22.80
CA ILE A 527 -5.64 -7.38 -24.23
C ILE A 527 -4.87 -8.69 -24.37
N PHE A 528 -3.78 -8.78 -23.64
CA PHE A 528 -2.85 -9.87 -23.63
C PHE A 528 -2.33 -10.04 -22.20
N TRP A 529 -1.56 -11.07 -21.88
CA TRP A 529 -0.99 -11.31 -20.57
C TRP A 529 -0.31 -10.07 -19.98
N GLU A 530 -0.85 -9.57 -18.85
CA GLU A 530 -0.37 -8.36 -18.15
C GLU A 530 -0.29 -7.09 -19.03
N LEU A 531 -0.91 -7.10 -20.22
CA LEU A 531 -1.05 -5.93 -21.08
C LEU A 531 -2.47 -5.37 -20.96
N PHE A 532 -2.61 -4.24 -20.32
CA PHE A 532 -3.89 -3.62 -20.05
C PHE A 532 -4.14 -2.35 -20.87
N LEU A 533 -5.36 -2.20 -21.34
CA LEU A 533 -5.94 -0.93 -21.73
C LEU A 533 -6.94 -0.52 -20.65
N LYS A 534 -6.72 0.65 -20.04
CA LYS A 534 -7.63 1.23 -19.05
C LYS A 534 -8.18 2.54 -19.60
N ILE A 535 -9.48 2.74 -19.46
CA ILE A 535 -10.18 3.96 -19.87
C ILE A 535 -11.02 4.40 -18.68
N GLY A 536 -10.87 5.67 -18.29
CA GLY A 536 -11.61 6.27 -17.20
C GLY A 536 -12.25 7.58 -17.61
N TYR A 537 -13.42 7.83 -17.09
CA TYR A 537 -14.09 9.13 -17.13
C TYR A 537 -14.49 9.50 -15.71
N SER A 538 -14.25 10.73 -15.32
CA SER A 538 -14.80 11.27 -14.08
C SER A 538 -15.34 12.68 -14.26
N TYR A 539 -16.47 12.92 -13.62
CA TYR A 539 -17.00 14.23 -13.31
C TYR A 539 -16.58 14.61 -11.91
N ASP A 540 -15.89 15.73 -11.76
CA ASP A 540 -15.37 16.23 -10.49
C ASP A 540 -15.94 17.63 -10.22
N ASP A 541 -16.48 17.83 -9.02
CA ASP A 541 -17.03 19.11 -8.54
C ASP A 541 -16.23 19.49 -7.28
N LEU A 542 -15.52 20.59 -7.32
CA LEU A 542 -14.79 21.16 -6.19
C LEU A 542 -15.42 22.51 -5.82
N ASN A 543 -16.12 22.57 -4.67
CA ASN A 543 -16.79 23.77 -4.16
C ASN A 543 -17.80 24.41 -5.15
N GLY A 544 -18.34 23.64 -6.10
CA GLY A 544 -19.26 24.12 -7.13
C GLY A 544 -18.63 24.33 -8.50
N ASP A 545 -17.30 24.31 -8.60
CA ASP A 545 -16.59 24.30 -9.88
C ASP A 545 -16.46 22.88 -10.37
N SER A 546 -16.97 22.62 -11.58
CA SER A 546 -17.00 21.27 -12.12
C SER A 546 -16.07 21.09 -13.31
N THR A 547 -15.45 19.91 -13.41
CA THR A 547 -14.62 19.53 -14.53
C THR A 547 -14.88 18.10 -14.96
N ASN A 548 -14.60 17.81 -16.23
CA ASN A 548 -14.61 16.47 -16.79
C ASN A 548 -13.16 16.02 -16.98
N ILE A 549 -12.83 14.85 -16.48
CA ILE A 549 -11.49 14.28 -16.55
C ILE A 549 -11.57 12.96 -17.31
N TYR A 550 -10.79 12.82 -18.37
CA TYR A 550 -10.66 11.61 -19.18
C TYR A 550 -9.27 11.01 -18.94
N ARG A 551 -9.22 9.71 -18.74
CA ARG A 551 -7.98 8.96 -18.54
C ARG A 551 -7.90 7.82 -19.53
N VAL A 552 -6.74 7.65 -20.13
CA VAL A 552 -6.42 6.49 -20.96
C VAL A 552 -5.04 5.99 -20.54
N SER A 553 -4.94 4.73 -20.23
CA SER A 553 -3.67 4.10 -19.86
C SER A 553 -3.49 2.80 -20.64
N PHE A 554 -2.28 2.63 -21.17
CA PHE A 554 -1.83 1.41 -21.81
C PHE A 554 -0.58 0.94 -21.04
N GLY A 555 -0.66 -0.24 -20.44
CA GLY A 555 0.39 -0.73 -19.55
C GLY A 555 0.68 -2.21 -19.71
N LEU A 556 1.97 -2.53 -19.87
CA LEU A 556 2.51 -3.88 -19.83
C LEU A 556 3.25 -4.09 -18.51
N ASN A 557 2.88 -5.14 -17.76
CA ASN A 557 3.48 -5.49 -16.46
C ASN A 557 3.45 -4.31 -15.45
N GLN A 558 2.35 -3.60 -15.41
CA GLN A 558 2.11 -2.37 -14.65
C GLN A 558 2.08 -2.60 -13.14
#